data_690c0c7ceb0a3c1898d01be0c1d1e62a
#
_entry.id   690c0c7ceb0a3c1898d01be0c1d1e62a
#
_cell.length_a   1.000
_cell.length_b   1.000
_cell.length_c   1.000
_cell.angle_alpha   90.00
_cell.angle_beta   90.00
_cell.angle_gamma   90.00
#
_symmetry.space_group_name_H-M   'P 1'
#
loop_
_entity.id
_entity.type
_entity.pdbx_description
1 polymer ?
#
loop_
_entity_poly.entity_id
_entity_poly.type
_entity_poly.pdbx_seq_one_letter_code
_entity_poly.pdbx_strand_id
1 'polypeptide(L)'
;MSAPLQVTVIAKSGGPLTKRISLATDGSLRSDGSACVMSRGTAKRFTFSRLEQFADLIEHFAPHQAICLGGLRSDLPDEVSVTTRQKLNGAREAGVIARTSEYLIFPPGKPALALVDHDTKGMPPSVAERIENLGGLLPALLSVLPALAGVARVVRCSTSAGLFRTDTGHSIAGSDGVHAYLIVKNGADGDRFLKTLHARCWLAGLGWLMVGAGGQLLERSIIDRVVGSPERLVFEGRPLLDPPLAQDQDSRRPLAIEGEALDTVAACPPLTPLEKAKLRELHAKEVMRLAPEAAKEKGAFIDWQASELAQRTGMDLRRAHRTIKRQCEGVLLPDVVLQFDDDDLAGTTVADVLADPARFEGATLADPLAGTEYGRCKARIMRRGDGTVWINSFAHGRTVYELKSDFRTAKTELEKAANDEAPETFVRLALTGDLGEDEVEELRNIAHRRTGINKRTLDNKLKSARQRAASEEARQVAERRTAERQDPRPQLPVPLSDAEWLPTMQAVNDVLGRNCATEPPTRNVDHCVALVRARRVPSLHFLTRKADDDTGS
;
A
#
# COMPACT_ATOMS: atom_id res chain seq x y z
N MET A 1 31.35 19.89 -5.04
CA MET A 1 31.03 18.51 -5.44
C MET A 1 29.99 18.02 -4.44
N SER A 2 28.79 17.70 -4.91
CA SER A 2 27.75 17.07 -4.08
C SER A 2 28.20 15.68 -3.63
N ALA A 3 27.78 15.23 -2.45
CA ALA A 3 28.09 13.89 -1.98
C ALA A 3 27.59 12.84 -3.00
N PRO A 4 28.36 11.76 -3.24
CA PRO A 4 27.96 10.73 -4.20
C PRO A 4 26.63 10.09 -3.78
N LEU A 5 25.76 9.87 -4.77
CA LEU A 5 24.49 9.18 -4.63
C LEU A 5 24.70 7.67 -4.74
N GLN A 6 23.82 6.90 -4.10
CA GLN A 6 23.89 5.45 -4.11
C GLN A 6 22.54 4.83 -4.41
N VAL A 7 22.56 3.78 -5.23
CA VAL A 7 21.42 2.90 -5.51
C VAL A 7 21.90 1.46 -5.48
N THR A 8 20.95 0.51 -5.53
CA THR A 8 21.29 -0.92 -5.56
C THR A 8 20.79 -1.56 -6.84
N VAL A 9 21.71 -2.12 -7.62
CA VAL A 9 21.37 -2.94 -8.79
C VAL A 9 21.04 -4.34 -8.31
N ILE A 10 19.89 -4.82 -8.72
CA ILE A 10 19.39 -6.16 -8.41
C ILE A 10 19.49 -7.01 -9.67
N ALA A 11 20.04 -8.23 -9.55
CA ALA A 11 20.07 -9.19 -10.65
C ALA A 11 19.45 -10.52 -10.20
N LYS A 12 18.43 -10.97 -10.92
CA LYS A 12 17.73 -12.23 -10.64
C LYS A 12 18.52 -13.42 -11.17
N SER A 13 18.63 -14.47 -10.37
CA SER A 13 19.16 -15.76 -10.82
C SER A 13 18.06 -16.58 -11.50
N GLY A 14 18.34 -17.05 -12.71
CA GLY A 14 17.45 -17.98 -13.40
C GLY A 14 16.22 -17.32 -14.04
N GLY A 15 16.42 -16.44 -15.00
CA GLY A 15 15.35 -15.88 -15.83
C GLY A 15 15.18 -14.37 -15.74
N PRO A 16 14.20 -13.83 -16.46
CA PRO A 16 13.99 -12.39 -16.54
C PRO A 16 13.41 -11.79 -15.25
N LEU A 17 13.64 -10.48 -15.07
CA LEU A 17 13.07 -9.64 -14.03
C LEU A 17 12.43 -8.42 -14.70
N THR A 18 11.59 -8.67 -15.69
CA THR A 18 10.90 -7.65 -16.47
C THR A 18 9.53 -8.16 -16.93
N LYS A 19 8.70 -7.26 -17.46
CA LYS A 19 7.38 -7.60 -18.00
C LYS A 19 7.50 -8.35 -19.33
N ARG A 20 6.58 -9.31 -19.57
CA ARG A 20 6.28 -9.84 -20.90
C ARG A 20 5.10 -9.08 -21.46
N ILE A 21 5.17 -8.65 -22.71
CA ILE A 21 4.11 -7.90 -23.38
C ILE A 21 3.72 -8.61 -24.66
N SER A 22 2.43 -8.84 -24.83
CA SER A 22 1.83 -9.50 -25.99
C SER A 22 0.59 -8.75 -26.47
N LEU A 23 0.06 -9.12 -27.64
CA LEU A 23 -1.24 -8.65 -28.10
C LEU A 23 -2.31 -9.67 -27.71
N ALA A 24 -3.43 -9.17 -27.19
CA ALA A 24 -4.63 -9.96 -27.05
C ALA A 24 -5.32 -10.15 -28.43
N THR A 25 -6.31 -11.03 -28.49
CA THR A 25 -7.05 -11.34 -29.73
C THR A 25 -7.79 -10.15 -30.32
N ASP A 26 -8.16 -9.18 -29.50
CA ASP A 26 -8.78 -7.91 -29.88
C ASP A 26 -7.76 -6.82 -30.30
N GLY A 27 -6.46 -7.16 -30.30
CA GLY A 27 -5.38 -6.23 -30.62
C GLY A 27 -4.93 -5.33 -29.47
N SER A 28 -5.53 -5.42 -28.29
CA SER A 28 -5.09 -4.68 -27.10
C SER A 28 -3.79 -5.23 -26.51
N LEU A 29 -3.03 -4.38 -25.81
CA LEU A 29 -1.81 -4.80 -25.11
C LEU A 29 -2.15 -5.58 -23.84
N ARG A 30 -1.57 -6.79 -23.75
CA ARG A 30 -1.55 -7.60 -22.53
C ARG A 30 -0.16 -7.55 -21.92
N SER A 31 -0.09 -7.16 -20.65
CA SER A 31 1.16 -7.11 -19.89
C SER A 31 1.14 -8.16 -18.78
N ASP A 32 2.08 -9.11 -18.84
CA ASP A 32 2.29 -10.13 -17.81
C ASP A 32 3.49 -9.76 -16.95
N GLY A 33 3.23 -9.53 -15.67
CA GLY A 33 4.24 -9.22 -14.64
C GLY A 33 4.71 -10.45 -13.84
N SER A 34 4.37 -11.66 -14.23
CA SER A 34 4.72 -12.87 -13.48
C SER A 34 6.22 -13.07 -13.28
N ALA A 35 7.04 -12.62 -14.24
CA ALA A 35 8.50 -12.62 -14.14
C ALA A 35 9.07 -11.47 -13.27
N CYS A 36 8.28 -10.46 -12.93
CA CYS A 36 8.69 -9.31 -12.11
C CYS A 36 8.88 -9.65 -10.61
N VAL A 37 9.20 -10.89 -10.30
CA VAL A 37 9.39 -11.42 -8.96
C VAL A 37 10.79 -12.00 -8.83
N MET A 38 11.40 -11.78 -7.68
CA MET A 38 12.72 -12.29 -7.37
C MET A 38 12.74 -12.98 -6.00
N SER A 39 13.04 -14.27 -5.99
CA SER A 39 13.28 -15.05 -4.78
C SER A 39 14.77 -15.35 -4.53
N ARG A 40 15.61 -15.25 -5.57
CA ARG A 40 17.06 -15.49 -5.52
C ARG A 40 17.79 -14.62 -6.53
N GLY A 41 18.95 -14.08 -6.15
CA GLY A 41 19.77 -13.26 -7.02
C GLY A 41 20.91 -12.59 -6.29
N THR A 42 21.38 -11.48 -6.83
CA THR A 42 22.40 -10.62 -6.22
C THR A 42 21.92 -9.18 -6.09
N ALA A 43 22.49 -8.45 -5.15
CA ALA A 43 22.32 -7.02 -4.97
C ALA A 43 23.71 -6.38 -4.95
N LYS A 44 23.93 -5.40 -5.81
CA LYS A 44 25.22 -4.73 -5.97
C LYS A 44 25.06 -3.23 -5.77
N ARG A 45 25.94 -2.66 -4.95
CA ARG A 45 26.06 -1.22 -4.71
C ARG A 45 26.50 -0.52 -5.99
N PHE A 46 25.80 0.54 -6.36
CA PHE A 46 26.22 1.44 -7.41
C PHE A 46 26.25 2.86 -6.88
N THR A 47 27.42 3.50 -7.01
CA THR A 47 27.66 4.87 -6.54
C THR A 47 27.98 5.76 -7.73
N PHE A 48 27.39 6.96 -7.78
CA PHE A 48 27.59 7.91 -8.86
C PHE A 48 27.57 9.35 -8.33
N SER A 49 28.23 10.23 -9.05
CA SER A 49 28.34 11.66 -8.72
C SER A 49 27.70 12.56 -9.78
N ARG A 50 27.39 12.01 -10.96
CA ARG A 50 26.74 12.72 -12.08
C ARG A 50 25.53 11.92 -12.57
N LEU A 51 24.48 12.63 -12.98
CA LEU A 51 23.23 12.00 -13.43
C LEU A 51 23.40 11.16 -14.70
N GLU A 52 24.36 11.53 -15.57
CA GLU A 52 24.67 10.75 -16.78
C GLU A 52 25.12 9.34 -16.44
N GLN A 53 25.87 9.14 -15.34
CA GLN A 53 26.31 7.82 -14.90
C GLN A 53 25.11 6.94 -14.50
N PHE A 54 24.09 7.54 -13.89
CA PHE A 54 22.86 6.83 -13.58
C PHE A 54 22.00 6.58 -14.82
N ALA A 55 21.91 7.55 -15.72
CA ALA A 55 21.22 7.40 -17.00
C ALA A 55 21.85 6.26 -17.82
N ASP A 56 23.16 6.25 -17.96
CA ASP A 56 23.92 5.19 -18.64
C ASP A 56 23.69 3.81 -17.99
N LEU A 57 23.71 3.76 -16.66
CA LEU A 57 23.42 2.51 -15.93
C LEU A 57 22.06 1.92 -16.33
N ILE A 58 20.96 2.71 -16.24
CA ILE A 58 19.61 2.20 -16.50
C ILE A 58 19.34 1.95 -17.99
N GLU A 59 20.02 2.63 -18.89
CA GLU A 59 19.94 2.40 -20.34
C GLU A 59 20.40 0.98 -20.70
N HIS A 60 21.46 0.50 -20.04
CA HIS A 60 22.13 -0.76 -20.36
C HIS A 60 21.62 -1.94 -19.51
N PHE A 61 20.54 -1.80 -18.76
CA PHE A 61 20.00 -2.92 -17.99
C PHE A 61 19.57 -4.10 -18.86
N ALA A 62 20.09 -5.27 -18.51
CA ALA A 62 19.65 -6.54 -19.06
C ALA A 62 18.24 -6.91 -18.55
N PRO A 63 17.49 -7.77 -19.25
CA PRO A 63 16.14 -8.18 -18.84
C PRO A 63 16.05 -8.85 -17.46
N HIS A 64 17.14 -9.37 -16.90
CA HIS A 64 17.20 -9.97 -15.57
C HIS A 64 17.59 -8.98 -14.47
N GLN A 65 17.77 -7.70 -14.79
CA GLN A 65 18.17 -6.64 -13.86
C GLN A 65 17.04 -5.67 -13.57
N ALA A 66 17.05 -5.15 -12.36
CA ALA A 66 16.18 -4.08 -11.87
C ALA A 66 16.97 -3.21 -10.89
N ILE A 67 16.38 -2.10 -10.45
CA ILE A 67 17.01 -1.21 -9.50
C ILE A 67 16.15 -1.03 -8.25
N CYS A 68 16.79 -0.94 -7.08
CA CYS A 68 16.23 -0.37 -5.86
C CYS A 68 16.89 0.99 -5.61
N LEU A 69 16.07 2.01 -5.34
CA LEU A 69 16.59 3.36 -5.13
C LEU A 69 17.31 3.53 -3.79
N GLY A 70 17.02 2.65 -2.81
CA GLY A 70 17.81 2.55 -1.57
C GLY A 70 19.19 1.97 -1.83
N GLY A 71 20.19 2.45 -1.09
CA GLY A 71 21.53 1.90 -1.06
C GLY A 71 21.60 0.67 -0.16
N LEU A 72 22.54 -0.25 -0.42
CA LEU A 72 22.94 -1.27 0.53
C LEU A 72 23.43 -0.63 1.82
N ARG A 73 22.99 -1.12 2.97
CA ARG A 73 23.44 -0.66 4.28
C ARG A 73 24.98 -0.68 4.34
N SER A 74 25.56 0.30 4.99
CA SER A 74 27.02 0.58 4.93
C SER A 74 27.92 -0.52 5.51
N ASP A 75 27.39 -1.37 6.38
CA ASP A 75 28.08 -2.52 6.97
C ASP A 75 28.09 -3.76 6.06
N LEU A 76 27.41 -3.71 4.92
CA LEU A 76 27.36 -4.80 3.96
C LEU A 76 28.43 -4.64 2.87
N PRO A 77 28.92 -5.77 2.32
CA PRO A 77 29.78 -5.76 1.14
C PRO A 77 29.11 -5.05 -0.05
N ASP A 78 29.92 -4.63 -1.03
CA ASP A 78 29.43 -3.98 -2.26
C ASP A 78 28.54 -4.90 -3.12
N GLU A 79 28.70 -6.21 -2.98
CA GLU A 79 27.86 -7.21 -3.61
C GLU A 79 27.47 -8.28 -2.59
N VAL A 80 26.19 -8.61 -2.54
CA VAL A 80 25.62 -9.58 -1.61
C VAL A 80 24.62 -10.49 -2.32
N SER A 81 24.43 -11.69 -1.82
CA SER A 81 23.39 -12.60 -2.27
C SER A 81 22.03 -12.19 -1.72
N VAL A 82 20.99 -12.33 -2.54
CA VAL A 82 19.60 -12.01 -2.14
C VAL A 82 18.78 -13.29 -2.09
N THR A 83 18.04 -13.47 -0.99
CA THR A 83 17.09 -14.55 -0.82
C THR A 83 15.75 -14.05 -0.27
N THR A 84 14.79 -14.93 -0.06
CA THR A 84 13.53 -14.56 0.60
C THR A 84 13.74 -14.40 2.10
N ARG A 85 12.89 -13.60 2.77
CA ARG A 85 12.96 -13.41 4.22
C ARG A 85 12.80 -14.72 5.00
N GLN A 86 11.97 -15.64 4.50
CA GLN A 86 11.77 -16.95 5.13
C GLN A 86 13.05 -17.80 5.11
N LYS A 87 13.75 -17.84 3.96
CA LYS A 87 15.00 -18.59 3.82
C LYS A 87 16.15 -17.94 4.61
N LEU A 88 16.11 -16.62 4.79
CA LEU A 88 17.12 -15.90 5.58
C LEU A 88 17.02 -16.21 7.08
N ASN A 89 15.82 -16.40 7.63
CA ASN A 89 15.63 -16.69 9.06
C ASN A 89 16.24 -18.03 9.52
N GLY A 90 16.57 -18.93 8.59
CA GLY A 90 17.23 -20.22 8.85
C GLY A 90 18.75 -20.22 8.71
N ALA A 91 19.35 -19.22 8.07
CA ALA A 91 20.79 -19.19 7.79
C ALA A 91 21.30 -17.74 7.86
N ARG A 92 21.94 -17.37 8.97
CA ARG A 92 22.71 -16.12 9.06
C ARG A 92 24.07 -16.32 8.41
N GLU A 93 24.10 -16.45 7.09
CA GLU A 93 25.34 -16.40 6.33
C GLU A 93 25.76 -14.95 6.10
N ALA A 94 27.03 -14.65 6.35
CA ALA A 94 27.59 -13.33 6.04
C ALA A 94 27.48 -13.05 4.53
N GLY A 95 26.92 -11.90 4.16
CA GLY A 95 26.75 -11.54 2.75
C GLY A 95 25.48 -12.07 2.07
N VAL A 96 24.52 -12.62 2.83
CA VAL A 96 23.19 -12.96 2.34
C VAL A 96 22.15 -12.05 2.99
N ILE A 97 21.28 -11.46 2.19
CA ILE A 97 20.22 -10.55 2.68
C ILE A 97 18.85 -10.92 2.11
N ALA A 98 17.79 -10.43 2.74
CA ALA A 98 16.48 -10.32 2.10
C ALA A 98 16.29 -8.90 1.55
N ARG A 99 15.60 -8.75 0.43
CA ARG A 99 15.27 -7.44 -0.13
C ARG A 99 14.18 -6.75 0.73
N THR A 100 14.62 -6.08 1.77
CA THR A 100 13.79 -5.36 2.74
C THR A 100 14.43 -4.04 3.14
N SER A 101 13.65 -3.12 3.72
CA SER A 101 14.15 -1.84 4.27
C SER A 101 15.13 -2.00 5.46
N GLU A 102 15.34 -3.21 5.93
CA GLU A 102 16.39 -3.53 6.90
C GLU A 102 17.80 -3.49 6.27
N TYR A 103 17.93 -3.88 5.01
CA TYR A 103 19.19 -4.01 4.28
C TYR A 103 19.38 -2.98 3.17
N LEU A 104 18.27 -2.51 2.57
CA LEU A 104 18.23 -1.49 1.54
C LEU A 104 17.61 -0.24 2.15
N ILE A 105 18.39 0.83 2.29
CA ILE A 105 17.99 1.99 3.08
C ILE A 105 18.19 3.30 2.33
N PHE A 106 17.43 4.31 2.71
CA PHE A 106 17.77 5.70 2.50
C PHE A 106 18.39 6.24 3.80
N PRO A 107 19.69 6.54 3.83
CA PRO A 107 20.31 7.09 5.03
C PRO A 107 19.64 8.43 5.39
N PRO A 108 19.21 8.62 6.66
CA PRO A 108 18.54 9.83 7.10
C PRO A 108 19.37 11.09 6.81
N GLY A 109 18.72 12.13 6.29
CA GLY A 109 19.38 13.43 5.99
C GLY A 109 20.39 13.37 4.84
N LYS A 110 20.44 12.29 4.07
CA LYS A 110 21.32 12.17 2.90
C LYS A 110 20.53 12.28 1.61
N PRO A 111 21.12 12.89 0.58
CA PRO A 111 20.54 12.94 -0.76
C PRO A 111 20.32 11.54 -1.32
N ALA A 112 19.24 11.37 -2.08
CA ALA A 112 18.90 10.14 -2.79
C ALA A 112 18.07 10.45 -4.03
N LEU A 113 17.78 9.41 -4.83
CA LEU A 113 16.79 9.50 -5.89
C LEU A 113 15.39 9.21 -5.32
N ALA A 114 14.39 10.00 -5.74
CA ALA A 114 12.99 9.73 -5.57
C ALA A 114 12.36 9.51 -6.95
N LEU A 115 11.60 8.44 -7.12
CA LEU A 115 10.90 8.13 -8.37
C LEU A 115 9.52 8.78 -8.40
N VAL A 116 9.27 9.58 -9.42
CA VAL A 116 7.92 9.96 -9.85
C VAL A 116 7.58 9.06 -11.03
N ASP A 117 6.73 8.09 -10.79
CA ASP A 117 6.26 7.11 -11.78
C ASP A 117 4.90 7.55 -12.30
N HIS A 118 4.82 7.88 -13.59
CA HIS A 118 3.61 8.23 -14.29
C HIS A 118 3.05 7.01 -15.03
N ASP A 119 1.85 6.58 -14.62
CA ASP A 119 1.11 5.51 -15.26
C ASP A 119 -0.26 6.03 -15.74
N THR A 120 -0.57 5.80 -17.01
CA THR A 120 -1.82 6.23 -17.65
C THR A 120 -2.94 5.19 -17.56
N LYS A 121 -2.71 4.04 -16.93
CA LYS A 121 -3.68 2.95 -16.87
C LYS A 121 -4.98 3.37 -16.19
N GLY A 122 -6.08 3.24 -16.94
CA GLY A 122 -7.41 3.61 -16.46
C GLY A 122 -7.61 5.11 -16.22
N MET A 123 -6.79 5.96 -16.84
CA MET A 123 -6.95 7.41 -16.78
C MET A 123 -8.21 7.83 -17.53
N PRO A 124 -9.13 8.58 -16.91
CA PRO A 124 -10.32 9.11 -17.58
C PRO A 124 -9.95 10.15 -18.64
N PRO A 125 -10.73 10.25 -19.74
CA PRO A 125 -10.52 11.26 -20.77
C PRO A 125 -10.43 12.69 -20.22
N SER A 126 -11.23 13.04 -19.22
CA SER A 126 -11.22 14.36 -18.58
C SER A 126 -9.90 14.70 -17.88
N VAL A 127 -9.18 13.70 -17.36
CA VAL A 127 -7.85 13.89 -16.77
C VAL A 127 -6.80 14.01 -17.88
N ALA A 128 -6.90 13.19 -18.93
CA ALA A 128 -6.02 13.26 -20.09
C ALA A 128 -6.12 14.64 -20.77
N GLU A 129 -7.32 15.12 -21.07
CA GLU A 129 -7.58 16.46 -21.60
C GLU A 129 -7.02 17.57 -20.71
N ARG A 130 -7.14 17.41 -19.39
CA ARG A 130 -6.58 18.38 -18.45
C ARG A 130 -5.05 18.43 -18.53
N ILE A 131 -4.39 17.29 -18.68
CA ILE A 131 -2.93 17.20 -18.86
C ILE A 131 -2.52 17.89 -20.17
N GLU A 132 -3.24 17.61 -21.26
CA GLU A 132 -3.01 18.25 -22.57
C GLU A 132 -3.19 19.76 -22.50
N ASN A 133 -4.27 20.24 -21.88
CA ASN A 133 -4.55 21.67 -21.69
C ASN A 133 -3.49 22.39 -20.84
N LEU A 134 -2.80 21.66 -19.96
CA LEU A 134 -1.67 22.17 -19.18
C LEU A 134 -0.35 22.13 -19.98
N GLY A 135 -0.32 21.54 -21.17
CA GLY A 135 0.85 21.43 -22.02
C GLY A 135 1.65 20.13 -21.81
N GLY A 136 1.01 19.08 -21.26
CA GLY A 136 1.59 17.75 -21.04
C GLY A 136 1.92 17.45 -19.59
N LEU A 137 2.54 16.29 -19.35
CA LEU A 137 2.80 15.77 -18.00
C LEU A 137 3.67 16.70 -17.15
N LEU A 138 4.80 17.18 -17.68
CA LEU A 138 5.71 18.02 -16.90
C LEU A 138 5.07 19.35 -16.50
N PRO A 139 4.44 20.11 -17.41
CA PRO A 139 3.65 21.30 -17.03
C PRO A 139 2.54 21.00 -16.02
N ALA A 140 1.85 19.85 -16.16
CA ALA A 140 0.85 19.43 -15.17
C ALA A 140 1.46 19.21 -13.78
N LEU A 141 2.61 18.55 -13.68
CA LEU A 141 3.34 18.38 -12.42
C LEU A 141 3.84 19.71 -11.87
N LEU A 142 4.35 20.60 -12.74
CA LEU A 142 4.80 21.94 -12.34
C LEU A 142 3.64 22.82 -11.81
N SER A 143 2.42 22.64 -12.31
CA SER A 143 1.25 23.34 -11.78
C SER A 143 0.92 22.93 -10.34
N VAL A 144 1.26 21.69 -9.96
CA VAL A 144 1.06 21.14 -8.61
C VAL A 144 2.25 21.45 -7.70
N LEU A 145 3.46 21.37 -8.24
CA LEU A 145 4.72 21.54 -7.53
C LEU A 145 5.71 22.35 -8.36
N PRO A 146 5.63 23.69 -8.36
CA PRO A 146 6.48 24.57 -9.17
C PRO A 146 7.99 24.38 -8.92
N ALA A 147 8.35 23.98 -7.70
CA ALA A 147 9.76 23.72 -7.34
C ALA A 147 10.42 22.62 -8.20
N LEU A 148 9.67 21.78 -8.91
CA LEU A 148 10.23 20.77 -9.82
C LEU A 148 10.96 21.37 -11.03
N ALA A 149 10.72 22.63 -11.38
CA ALA A 149 11.32 23.27 -12.57
C ALA A 149 12.85 23.23 -12.56
N GLY A 150 13.48 23.52 -11.40
CA GLY A 150 14.92 23.56 -11.23
C GLY A 150 15.54 22.27 -10.65
N VAL A 151 14.81 21.17 -10.59
CA VAL A 151 15.27 19.93 -9.93
C VAL A 151 16.08 19.08 -10.88
N ALA A 152 17.26 18.68 -10.43
CA ALA A 152 18.12 17.71 -11.10
C ALA A 152 17.42 16.35 -11.19
N ARG A 153 17.33 15.77 -12.39
CA ARG A 153 16.56 14.55 -12.63
C ARG A 153 17.01 13.76 -13.85
N VAL A 154 16.72 12.47 -13.84
CA VAL A 154 16.76 11.62 -15.04
C VAL A 154 15.34 11.26 -15.43
N VAL A 155 14.98 11.47 -16.68
CA VAL A 155 13.66 11.12 -17.23
C VAL A 155 13.82 10.01 -18.26
N ARG A 156 12.95 9.00 -18.19
CA ARG A 156 12.92 7.87 -19.11
C ARG A 156 11.50 7.42 -19.36
N CYS A 157 11.17 7.07 -20.60
CA CYS A 157 9.91 6.40 -20.90
C CYS A 157 9.86 5.00 -20.26
N SER A 158 8.66 4.59 -19.80
CA SER A 158 8.46 3.33 -19.08
C SER A 158 8.82 2.10 -19.93
N THR A 159 8.89 0.94 -19.27
CA THR A 159 9.25 -0.35 -19.93
C THR A 159 8.33 -0.71 -21.09
N SER A 160 7.09 -0.25 -21.10
CA SER A 160 6.11 -0.53 -22.16
C SER A 160 5.94 0.58 -23.20
N ALA A 161 6.78 1.61 -23.18
CA ALA A 161 6.71 2.71 -24.16
C ALA A 161 7.41 2.35 -25.49
N GLY A 162 7.04 3.05 -26.55
CA GLY A 162 7.68 2.91 -27.87
C GLY A 162 7.42 1.55 -28.55
N LEU A 163 6.29 0.91 -28.27
CA LEU A 163 5.91 -0.36 -28.89
C LEU A 163 5.32 -0.16 -30.28
N PHE A 164 5.69 -1.02 -31.21
CA PHE A 164 5.13 -1.05 -32.55
C PHE A 164 5.01 -2.48 -33.07
N ARG A 165 4.20 -2.68 -34.12
CA ARG A 165 4.06 -3.95 -34.83
C ARG A 165 5.08 -4.05 -35.96
N THR A 166 5.81 -5.15 -36.01
CA THR A 166 6.80 -5.41 -37.07
C THR A 166 6.16 -5.74 -38.42
N ASP A 167 4.94 -6.27 -38.42
CA ASP A 167 4.21 -6.67 -39.64
C ASP A 167 3.52 -5.50 -40.35
N THR A 168 3.15 -4.46 -39.61
CA THR A 168 2.44 -3.29 -40.17
C THR A 168 3.20 -1.96 -40.02
N GLY A 169 4.24 -1.91 -39.19
CA GLY A 169 4.95 -0.69 -38.83
C GLY A 169 4.15 0.26 -37.94
N HIS A 170 2.90 -0.08 -37.54
CA HIS A 170 2.07 0.79 -36.75
C HIS A 170 2.52 0.83 -35.29
N SER A 171 2.68 2.05 -34.77
CA SER A 171 2.86 2.28 -33.33
C SER A 171 1.62 1.87 -32.55
N ILE A 172 1.81 1.29 -31.38
CA ILE A 172 0.72 0.86 -30.51
C ILE A 172 0.48 1.95 -29.47
N ALA A 173 -0.73 2.52 -29.48
CA ALA A 173 -1.18 3.46 -28.47
C ALA A 173 -1.32 2.77 -27.09
N GLY A 174 -1.11 3.51 -26.01
CA GLY A 174 -1.50 3.09 -24.66
C GLY A 174 -0.37 2.83 -23.68
N SER A 175 0.84 3.31 -23.97
CA SER A 175 1.88 3.29 -22.96
C SER A 175 2.76 4.55 -23.04
N ASP A 176 2.23 5.64 -22.48
CA ASP A 176 2.94 6.91 -22.35
C ASP A 176 3.50 7.08 -20.92
N GLY A 177 3.76 5.96 -20.25
CA GLY A 177 4.33 5.96 -18.90
C GLY A 177 5.73 6.55 -18.89
N VAL A 178 6.02 7.32 -17.84
CA VAL A 178 7.31 8.02 -17.66
C VAL A 178 7.82 7.79 -16.24
N HIS A 179 9.10 7.44 -16.13
CA HIS A 179 9.85 7.45 -14.90
C HIS A 179 10.68 8.74 -14.82
N ALA A 180 10.49 9.52 -13.77
CA ALA A 180 11.33 10.67 -13.47
C ALA A 180 12.03 10.48 -12.13
N TYR A 181 13.34 10.32 -12.16
CA TYR A 181 14.18 10.13 -10.98
C TYR A 181 14.71 11.48 -10.52
N LEU A 182 14.13 12.02 -9.47
CA LEU A 182 14.47 13.33 -8.91
C LEU A 182 15.59 13.19 -7.87
N ILE A 183 16.59 14.06 -7.87
CA ILE A 183 17.47 14.19 -6.71
C ILE A 183 16.73 14.92 -5.61
N VAL A 184 16.62 14.31 -4.44
CA VAL A 184 16.02 14.89 -3.23
C VAL A 184 17.09 15.05 -2.14
N LYS A 185 16.99 16.11 -1.31
CA LYS A 185 17.96 16.38 -0.23
C LYS A 185 17.92 15.31 0.87
N ASN A 186 16.78 14.68 1.08
CA ASN A 186 16.60 13.63 2.08
C ASN A 186 15.77 12.47 1.52
N GLY A 187 16.44 11.37 1.16
CA GLY A 187 15.79 10.18 0.62
C GLY A 187 14.80 9.53 1.58
N ALA A 188 15.03 9.61 2.89
CA ALA A 188 14.14 9.04 3.90
C ALA A 188 12.74 9.70 3.94
N ASP A 189 12.60 10.91 3.37
CA ASP A 189 11.32 11.61 3.23
C ASP A 189 10.53 11.23 1.96
N GLY A 190 11.08 10.41 1.09
CA GLY A 190 10.51 10.09 -0.22
C GLY A 190 9.09 9.53 -0.16
N ASP A 191 8.79 8.62 0.77
CA ASP A 191 7.46 8.05 0.94
C ASP A 191 6.40 9.09 1.35
N ARG A 192 6.73 9.95 2.34
CA ARG A 192 5.85 11.07 2.73
C ARG A 192 5.63 12.04 1.57
N PHE A 193 6.73 12.40 0.87
CA PHE A 193 6.70 13.31 -0.27
C PHE A 193 5.75 12.81 -1.36
N LEU A 194 5.90 11.57 -1.83
CA LEU A 194 5.06 11.00 -2.89
C LEU A 194 3.59 10.90 -2.48
N LYS A 195 3.30 10.50 -1.24
CA LYS A 195 1.93 10.47 -0.71
C LYS A 195 1.30 11.88 -0.69
N THR A 196 2.07 12.88 -0.30
CA THR A 196 1.61 14.27 -0.27
C THR A 196 1.43 14.84 -1.68
N LEU A 197 2.37 14.57 -2.58
CA LEU A 197 2.28 15.00 -3.98
C LEU A 197 1.07 14.37 -4.68
N HIS A 198 0.83 13.08 -4.48
CA HIS A 198 -0.36 12.39 -4.96
C HIS A 198 -1.65 13.06 -4.48
N ALA A 199 -1.74 13.40 -3.20
CA ALA A 199 -2.88 14.10 -2.65
C ALA A 199 -3.07 15.51 -3.24
N ARG A 200 -1.97 16.22 -3.52
CA ARG A 200 -2.00 17.52 -4.21
C ARG A 200 -2.43 17.39 -5.67
N CYS A 201 -2.03 16.31 -6.37
CA CYS A 201 -2.55 16.00 -7.70
C CYS A 201 -4.08 15.83 -7.68
N TRP A 202 -4.63 15.16 -6.68
CA TRP A 202 -6.07 15.06 -6.48
C TRP A 202 -6.75 16.42 -6.29
N LEU A 203 -6.18 17.27 -5.44
CA LEU A 203 -6.70 18.63 -5.21
C LEU A 203 -6.65 19.51 -6.48
N ALA A 204 -5.70 19.23 -7.36
CA ALA A 204 -5.55 19.90 -8.67
C ALA A 204 -6.44 19.29 -9.78
N GLY A 205 -7.25 18.26 -9.49
CA GLY A 205 -8.08 17.57 -10.48
C GLY A 205 -7.27 16.65 -11.43
N LEU A 206 -6.12 16.17 -10.97
CA LEU A 206 -5.23 15.23 -11.66
C LEU A 206 -5.23 13.85 -10.96
N GLY A 207 -6.27 13.56 -10.19
CA GLY A 207 -6.52 12.28 -9.54
C GLY A 207 -7.86 11.71 -9.97
N TRP A 208 -8.01 10.38 -9.90
CA TRP A 208 -9.24 9.65 -10.24
C TRP A 208 -9.38 8.36 -9.45
N LEU A 209 -10.58 7.79 -9.45
CA LEU A 209 -10.80 6.41 -9.04
C LEU A 209 -10.95 5.54 -10.28
N MET A 210 -10.34 4.37 -10.26
CA MET A 210 -10.51 3.32 -11.27
C MET A 210 -11.27 2.16 -10.65
N VAL A 211 -12.26 1.62 -11.36
CA VAL A 211 -12.96 0.41 -10.93
C VAL A 211 -12.10 -0.80 -11.28
N GLY A 212 -11.73 -1.59 -10.27
CA GLY A 212 -11.03 -2.85 -10.44
C GLY A 212 -11.99 -4.00 -10.76
N ALA A 213 -11.45 -5.13 -11.21
CA ALA A 213 -12.23 -6.30 -11.64
C ALA A 213 -13.22 -6.82 -10.57
N GLY A 214 -12.87 -6.75 -9.30
CA GLY A 214 -13.76 -7.12 -8.19
C GLY A 214 -14.62 -5.96 -7.66
N GLY A 215 -14.79 -4.89 -8.44
CA GLY A 215 -15.57 -3.71 -8.07
C GLY A 215 -14.92 -2.82 -7.00
N GLN A 216 -13.64 -3.04 -6.68
CA GLN A 216 -12.91 -2.17 -5.77
C GLN A 216 -12.56 -0.84 -6.44
N LEU A 217 -12.66 0.25 -5.69
CA LEU A 217 -12.29 1.58 -6.16
C LEU A 217 -10.81 1.84 -5.86
N LEU A 218 -10.01 1.91 -6.92
CA LEU A 218 -8.56 2.05 -6.86
C LEU A 218 -8.17 3.52 -7.03
N GLU A 219 -7.58 4.09 -5.98
CA GLU A 219 -7.15 5.49 -6.01
C GLU A 219 -5.91 5.67 -6.87
N ARG A 220 -5.99 6.54 -7.86
CA ARG A 220 -4.96 6.88 -8.84
C ARG A 220 -4.74 8.38 -8.93
N SER A 221 -3.59 8.77 -9.39
CA SER A 221 -3.29 10.12 -9.88
C SER A 221 -2.25 10.04 -10.99
N ILE A 222 -1.84 11.19 -11.51
CA ILE A 222 -0.77 11.26 -12.51
C ILE A 222 0.60 10.77 -12.00
N ILE A 223 0.72 10.40 -10.73
CA ILE A 223 1.89 9.75 -10.14
C ILE A 223 1.49 8.54 -9.30
N ASP A 224 2.36 7.52 -9.23
CA ASP A 224 2.21 6.42 -8.28
C ASP A 224 2.80 6.80 -6.92
N ARG A 225 1.96 6.79 -5.87
CA ARG A 225 2.36 7.14 -4.50
C ARG A 225 3.11 6.03 -3.74
N VAL A 226 3.11 4.79 -4.27
CA VAL A 226 3.64 3.64 -3.52
C VAL A 226 5.06 3.24 -3.93
N VAL A 227 5.73 4.01 -4.78
CA VAL A 227 7.09 3.74 -5.24
C VAL A 227 8.19 4.30 -4.34
N GLY A 228 7.85 4.88 -3.20
CA GLY A 228 8.77 5.62 -2.31
C GLY A 228 9.62 4.76 -1.36
N SER A 229 9.46 3.43 -1.31
CA SER A 229 10.26 2.61 -0.40
C SER A 229 11.63 2.24 -0.98
N PRO A 230 12.69 2.18 -0.14
CA PRO A 230 14.07 1.99 -0.61
C PRO A 230 14.31 0.63 -1.26
N GLU A 231 13.59 -0.41 -0.86
CA GLU A 231 13.73 -1.79 -1.33
C GLU A 231 12.83 -2.12 -2.53
N ARG A 232 12.03 -1.16 -3.01
CA ARG A 232 11.13 -1.42 -4.13
C ARG A 232 11.90 -1.63 -5.43
N LEU A 233 11.53 -2.68 -6.16
CA LEU A 233 12.06 -2.93 -7.49
C LEU A 233 11.47 -1.94 -8.49
N VAL A 234 12.32 -1.29 -9.24
CA VAL A 234 11.97 -0.49 -10.42
C VAL A 234 12.55 -1.20 -11.65
N PHE A 235 11.69 -1.47 -12.62
CA PHE A 235 12.02 -2.29 -13.78
C PHE A 235 12.42 -1.37 -14.94
N GLU A 236 13.70 -1.40 -15.29
CA GLU A 236 14.27 -0.60 -16.37
C GLU A 236 14.82 -1.46 -17.52
N GLY A 237 14.98 -2.76 -17.28
CA GLY A 237 15.38 -3.70 -18.31
C GLY A 237 14.37 -3.80 -19.46
N ARG A 238 14.83 -4.22 -20.63
CA ARG A 238 13.97 -4.40 -21.81
C ARG A 238 12.86 -5.39 -21.50
N PRO A 239 11.61 -5.13 -21.93
CA PRO A 239 10.53 -6.09 -21.79
C PRO A 239 10.76 -7.30 -22.70
N LEU A 240 10.15 -8.42 -22.35
CA LEU A 240 10.02 -9.57 -23.27
C LEU A 240 8.81 -9.30 -24.17
N LEU A 241 9.03 -9.24 -25.46
CA LEU A 241 7.99 -8.95 -26.45
C LEU A 241 7.64 -10.21 -27.23
N ASP A 242 6.35 -10.53 -27.28
CA ASP A 242 5.87 -11.60 -28.14
C ASP A 242 5.60 -11.05 -29.56
N PRO A 243 5.97 -11.81 -30.63
CA PRO A 243 5.66 -11.37 -32.00
C PRO A 243 4.17 -11.08 -32.19
N PRO A 244 3.80 -10.06 -32.98
CA PRO A 244 4.65 -9.21 -33.85
C PRO A 244 5.14 -7.93 -33.19
N LEU A 245 5.21 -7.85 -31.84
CA LEU A 245 5.64 -6.64 -31.14
C LEU A 245 7.16 -6.44 -31.21
N ALA A 246 7.55 -5.19 -31.41
CA ALA A 246 8.92 -4.70 -31.23
C ALA A 246 8.89 -3.37 -30.47
N GLN A 247 10.06 -2.92 -30.03
CA GLN A 247 10.20 -1.67 -29.26
C GLN A 247 11.26 -0.79 -29.90
N ASP A 248 10.93 0.48 -30.09
CA ASP A 248 11.89 1.52 -30.42
C ASP A 248 12.72 1.85 -29.17
N GLN A 249 13.99 1.51 -29.20
CA GLN A 249 14.91 1.71 -28.08
C GLN A 249 15.31 3.19 -27.93
N ASP A 250 15.36 3.96 -29.03
CA ASP A 250 15.73 5.37 -29.00
C ASP A 250 14.66 6.19 -28.26
N SER A 251 13.39 5.82 -28.38
CA SER A 251 12.29 6.44 -27.62
C SER A 251 12.42 6.27 -26.10
N ARG A 252 13.21 5.31 -25.64
CA ARG A 252 13.46 5.01 -24.21
C ARG A 252 14.84 5.47 -23.73
N ARG A 253 15.58 6.22 -24.50
CA ARG A 253 16.87 6.73 -24.04
C ARG A 253 16.69 7.66 -22.85
N PRO A 254 17.40 7.40 -21.71
CA PRO A 254 17.29 8.26 -20.54
C PRO A 254 17.86 9.65 -20.82
N LEU A 255 17.17 10.67 -20.32
CA LEU A 255 17.62 12.06 -20.41
C LEU A 255 18.00 12.57 -19.02
N ALA A 256 19.29 12.91 -18.84
CA ALA A 256 19.77 13.58 -17.64
C ALA A 256 19.54 15.09 -17.78
N ILE A 257 18.97 15.71 -16.75
CA ILE A 257 18.68 17.14 -16.67
C ILE A 257 19.32 17.67 -15.39
N GLU A 258 20.28 18.55 -15.54
CA GLU A 258 20.99 19.19 -14.43
C GLU A 258 20.06 20.14 -13.64
N GLY A 259 20.38 20.35 -12.38
CA GLY A 259 19.62 21.20 -11.48
C GLY A 259 20.01 21.02 -10.03
N GLU A 260 19.14 21.42 -9.12
CA GLU A 260 19.36 21.34 -7.68
C GLU A 260 18.63 20.14 -7.07
N ALA A 261 19.09 19.70 -5.89
CA ALA A 261 18.37 18.69 -5.11
C ALA A 261 17.11 19.29 -4.48
N LEU A 262 15.96 18.64 -4.65
CA LEU A 262 14.68 19.07 -4.13
C LEU A 262 14.64 18.96 -2.60
N ASP A 263 14.29 20.04 -1.92
CA ASP A 263 13.89 20.02 -0.53
C ASP A 263 12.40 19.59 -0.45
N THR A 264 12.16 18.31 -0.23
CA THR A 264 10.81 17.74 -0.27
C THR A 264 9.90 18.26 0.85
N VAL A 265 10.48 18.64 2.00
CA VAL A 265 9.73 19.18 3.13
C VAL A 265 9.28 20.61 2.85
N ALA A 266 10.20 21.45 2.37
CA ALA A 266 9.90 22.84 2.05
C ALA A 266 8.99 22.96 0.81
N ALA A 267 9.28 22.20 -0.24
CA ALA A 267 8.53 22.27 -1.51
C ALA A 267 7.15 21.63 -1.45
N CYS A 268 7.00 20.52 -0.70
CA CYS A 268 5.77 19.76 -0.60
C CYS A 268 5.41 19.46 0.87
N PRO A 269 5.06 20.50 1.66
CA PRO A 269 4.68 20.31 3.06
C PRO A 269 3.41 19.47 3.18
N PRO A 270 3.20 18.81 4.34
CA PRO A 270 1.98 18.06 4.62
C PRO A 270 0.71 18.88 4.37
N LEU A 271 -0.36 18.21 3.94
CA LEU A 271 -1.65 18.88 3.73
C LEU A 271 -2.18 19.53 5.00
N THR A 272 -2.69 20.74 4.86
CA THR A 272 -3.44 21.45 5.90
C THR A 272 -4.75 20.71 6.23
N PRO A 273 -5.38 21.01 7.38
CA PRO A 273 -6.70 20.46 7.72
C PRO A 273 -7.77 20.76 6.66
N LEU A 274 -7.75 21.95 6.05
CA LEU A 274 -8.68 22.36 5.00
C LEU A 274 -8.46 21.54 3.71
N GLU A 275 -7.21 21.40 3.26
CA GLU A 275 -6.87 20.57 2.11
C GLU A 275 -7.27 19.10 2.32
N LYS A 276 -7.05 18.56 3.54
CA LYS A 276 -7.51 17.20 3.89
C LYS A 276 -9.03 17.07 3.86
N ALA A 277 -9.78 18.09 4.29
CA ALA A 277 -11.24 18.09 4.22
C ALA A 277 -11.71 18.10 2.75
N LYS A 278 -11.15 18.99 1.92
CA LYS A 278 -11.47 19.06 0.49
C LYS A 278 -11.12 17.75 -0.24
N LEU A 279 -9.98 17.13 0.08
CA LEU A 279 -9.60 15.85 -0.52
C LEU A 279 -10.63 14.75 -0.18
N ARG A 280 -11.08 14.66 1.07
CA ARG A 280 -12.13 13.72 1.48
C ARG A 280 -13.45 13.96 0.73
N GLU A 281 -13.83 15.21 0.53
CA GLU A 281 -15.03 15.57 -0.24
C GLU A 281 -14.90 15.11 -1.70
N LEU A 282 -13.76 15.37 -2.36
CA LEU A 282 -13.50 14.93 -3.72
C LEU A 282 -13.56 13.39 -3.84
N HIS A 283 -12.92 12.68 -2.92
CA HIS A 283 -12.99 11.22 -2.88
C HIS A 283 -14.42 10.71 -2.70
N ALA A 284 -15.17 11.27 -1.74
CA ALA A 284 -16.55 10.88 -1.50
C ALA A 284 -17.43 11.09 -2.74
N LYS A 285 -17.27 12.21 -3.44
CA LYS A 285 -17.98 12.50 -4.69
C LYS A 285 -17.67 11.47 -5.77
N GLU A 286 -16.40 11.14 -5.99
CA GLU A 286 -16.00 10.14 -6.98
C GLU A 286 -16.47 8.72 -6.60
N VAL A 287 -16.42 8.34 -5.33
CA VAL A 287 -16.97 7.08 -4.81
C VAL A 287 -18.46 6.98 -5.14
N MET A 288 -19.24 8.03 -4.85
CA MET A 288 -20.68 8.06 -5.17
C MET A 288 -20.94 7.97 -6.69
N ARG A 289 -20.16 8.65 -7.50
CA ARG A 289 -20.28 8.63 -8.96
C ARG A 289 -20.05 7.24 -9.54
N LEU A 290 -19.04 6.51 -9.03
CA LEU A 290 -18.64 5.21 -9.54
C LEU A 290 -19.32 4.01 -8.84
N ALA A 291 -20.09 4.24 -7.77
CA ALA A 291 -20.74 3.17 -7.02
C ALA A 291 -21.61 2.23 -7.88
N PRO A 292 -22.41 2.71 -8.84
CA PRO A 292 -23.23 1.83 -9.70
C PRO A 292 -22.34 0.94 -10.61
N GLU A 293 -21.30 1.51 -11.21
CA GLU A 293 -20.35 0.79 -12.05
C GLU A 293 -19.59 -0.26 -11.22
N ALA A 294 -19.06 0.13 -10.07
CA ALA A 294 -18.37 -0.75 -9.15
C ALA A 294 -19.25 -1.92 -8.68
N ALA A 295 -20.54 -1.68 -8.41
CA ALA A 295 -21.49 -2.73 -8.06
C ALA A 295 -21.74 -3.71 -9.21
N LYS A 296 -21.86 -3.21 -10.45
CA LYS A 296 -22.03 -4.02 -11.66
C LYS A 296 -20.80 -4.91 -11.90
N GLU A 297 -19.60 -4.34 -11.88
CA GLU A 297 -18.35 -5.08 -12.06
C GLU A 297 -18.15 -6.12 -10.96
N LYS A 298 -18.45 -5.77 -9.70
CA LYS A 298 -18.42 -6.71 -8.58
C LYS A 298 -19.36 -7.88 -8.78
N GLY A 299 -20.60 -7.64 -9.26
CA GLY A 299 -21.57 -8.68 -9.56
C GLY A 299 -21.06 -9.64 -10.64
N ALA A 300 -20.63 -9.11 -11.78
CA ALA A 300 -20.09 -9.89 -12.89
C ALA A 300 -18.87 -10.72 -12.47
N PHE A 301 -17.96 -10.14 -11.68
CA PHE A 301 -16.80 -10.85 -11.14
C PHE A 301 -17.21 -12.01 -10.24
N ILE A 302 -18.18 -11.79 -9.34
CA ILE A 302 -18.65 -12.83 -8.42
C ILE A 302 -19.27 -13.99 -9.22
N ASP A 303 -20.11 -13.70 -10.19
CA ASP A 303 -20.79 -14.72 -11.00
C ASP A 303 -19.79 -15.55 -11.81
N TRP A 304 -18.83 -14.89 -12.45
CA TRP A 304 -17.79 -15.54 -13.22
C TRP A 304 -16.88 -16.42 -12.35
N GLN A 305 -16.32 -15.87 -11.28
CA GLN A 305 -15.42 -16.57 -10.37
C GLN A 305 -16.11 -17.73 -9.65
N ALA A 306 -17.40 -17.57 -9.28
CA ALA A 306 -18.17 -18.63 -8.66
C ALA A 306 -18.39 -19.82 -9.63
N SER A 307 -18.66 -19.53 -10.90
CA SER A 307 -18.80 -20.56 -11.93
C SER A 307 -17.50 -21.33 -12.14
N GLU A 308 -16.37 -20.62 -12.26
CA GLU A 308 -15.03 -21.23 -12.37
C GLU A 308 -14.69 -22.09 -11.12
N LEU A 309 -14.98 -21.58 -9.93
CA LEU A 309 -14.72 -22.30 -8.68
C LEU A 309 -15.57 -23.59 -8.62
N ALA A 310 -16.88 -23.50 -8.95
CA ALA A 310 -17.78 -24.65 -8.97
C ALA A 310 -17.32 -25.72 -9.97
N GLN A 311 -16.96 -25.33 -11.18
CA GLN A 311 -16.47 -26.26 -12.21
C GLN A 311 -15.16 -26.94 -11.80
N ARG A 312 -14.20 -26.21 -11.25
CA ARG A 312 -12.91 -26.74 -10.84
C ARG A 312 -12.99 -27.69 -9.64
N THR A 313 -13.88 -27.41 -8.68
CA THR A 313 -13.92 -28.13 -7.39
C THR A 313 -15.07 -29.11 -7.28
N GLY A 314 -16.05 -29.08 -8.19
CA GLY A 314 -17.31 -29.81 -8.05
C GLY A 314 -18.23 -29.27 -6.95
N MET A 315 -17.95 -28.09 -6.45
CA MET A 315 -18.73 -27.42 -5.40
C MET A 315 -20.08 -26.95 -5.94
N ASP A 316 -21.11 -26.97 -5.07
CA ASP A 316 -22.40 -26.35 -5.37
C ASP A 316 -22.22 -24.85 -5.71
N LEU A 317 -22.93 -24.39 -6.75
CA LEU A 317 -22.79 -23.03 -7.26
C LEU A 317 -23.17 -21.96 -6.21
N ARG A 318 -24.17 -22.21 -5.37
CA ARG A 318 -24.55 -21.26 -4.32
C ARG A 318 -23.45 -21.09 -3.28
N ARG A 319 -22.80 -22.21 -2.92
CA ARG A 319 -21.64 -22.17 -2.02
C ARG A 319 -20.46 -21.47 -2.67
N ALA A 320 -20.14 -21.75 -3.93
CA ALA A 320 -19.10 -21.05 -4.67
C ALA A 320 -19.38 -19.54 -4.71
N HIS A 321 -20.61 -19.15 -5.01
CA HIS A 321 -21.03 -17.75 -5.02
C HIS A 321 -20.86 -17.07 -3.64
N ARG A 322 -21.25 -17.72 -2.54
CA ARG A 322 -21.00 -17.24 -1.18
C ARG A 322 -19.51 -17.05 -0.93
N THR A 323 -18.68 -18.02 -1.30
CA THR A 323 -17.21 -17.98 -1.12
C THR A 323 -16.60 -16.77 -1.81
N ILE A 324 -16.90 -16.56 -3.10
CA ILE A 324 -16.37 -15.44 -3.86
C ILE A 324 -16.92 -14.09 -3.36
N LYS A 325 -18.20 -14.03 -2.99
CA LYS A 325 -18.78 -12.83 -2.39
C LYS A 325 -18.04 -12.44 -1.10
N ARG A 326 -17.78 -13.41 -0.22
CA ARG A 326 -17.02 -13.18 1.02
C ARG A 326 -15.58 -12.75 0.74
N GLN A 327 -14.92 -13.32 -0.26
CA GLN A 327 -13.61 -12.90 -0.73
C GLN A 327 -13.60 -11.43 -1.16
N CYS A 328 -14.60 -10.98 -1.92
CA CYS A 328 -14.79 -9.56 -2.27
C CYS A 328 -15.03 -8.67 -1.03
N GLU A 329 -15.56 -9.21 0.05
CA GLU A 329 -15.75 -8.53 1.33
C GLU A 329 -14.53 -8.61 2.26
N GLY A 330 -13.48 -9.33 1.83
CA GLY A 330 -12.21 -9.48 2.56
C GLY A 330 -12.19 -10.62 3.55
N VAL A 331 -13.07 -11.59 3.39
CA VAL A 331 -13.07 -12.83 4.15
C VAL A 331 -12.77 -13.98 3.22
N LEU A 332 -11.74 -14.75 3.54
CA LEU A 332 -11.34 -15.93 2.78
C LEU A 332 -11.81 -17.19 3.52
N LEU A 333 -12.61 -17.99 2.82
CA LEU A 333 -13.16 -19.24 3.33
C LEU A 333 -12.26 -20.45 3.01
N PRO A 334 -12.40 -21.59 3.68
CA PRO A 334 -11.49 -22.72 3.64
C PRO A 334 -11.15 -23.26 2.25
N ASP A 335 -12.11 -23.25 1.33
CA ASP A 335 -11.96 -23.79 -0.02
C ASP A 335 -11.16 -22.88 -0.99
N VAL A 336 -10.83 -21.66 -0.58
CA VAL A 336 -10.07 -20.72 -1.41
C VAL A 336 -8.63 -21.19 -1.52
N VAL A 337 -8.17 -21.42 -2.74
CA VAL A 337 -6.77 -21.72 -3.03
C VAL A 337 -5.98 -20.42 -3.02
N LEU A 338 -4.93 -20.37 -2.22
CA LEU A 338 -4.01 -19.24 -2.12
C LEU A 338 -2.86 -19.43 -3.12
N GLN A 339 -2.59 -18.38 -3.89
CA GLN A 339 -1.55 -18.41 -4.92
C GLN A 339 -0.23 -17.92 -4.35
N PHE A 340 0.45 -18.82 -3.63
CA PHE A 340 1.76 -18.53 -3.05
C PHE A 340 2.83 -18.32 -4.13
N ASP A 341 3.86 -17.56 -3.77
CA ASP A 341 5.02 -17.31 -4.63
C ASP A 341 6.03 -18.47 -4.59
N ASP A 342 5.97 -19.28 -3.56
CA ASP A 342 6.77 -20.50 -3.42
C ASP A 342 6.03 -21.66 -4.07
N ASP A 343 6.66 -22.28 -5.06
CA ASP A 343 6.09 -23.41 -5.81
C ASP A 343 5.85 -24.64 -4.91
N ASP A 344 6.60 -24.79 -3.80
CA ASP A 344 6.39 -25.85 -2.80
C ASP A 344 5.07 -25.70 -2.04
N LEU A 345 4.44 -24.53 -2.12
CA LEU A 345 3.15 -24.21 -1.53
C LEU A 345 2.01 -24.18 -2.58
N ALA A 346 2.26 -24.65 -3.80
CA ALA A 346 1.25 -24.67 -4.84
C ALA A 346 0.04 -25.53 -4.42
N GLY A 347 -1.17 -24.99 -4.66
CA GLY A 347 -2.42 -25.67 -4.32
C GLY A 347 -2.85 -25.57 -2.86
N THR A 348 -2.07 -24.88 -2.01
CA THR A 348 -2.43 -24.65 -0.59
C THR A 348 -3.72 -23.83 -0.48
N THR A 349 -4.62 -24.30 0.35
CA THR A 349 -5.92 -23.66 0.64
C THR A 349 -5.88 -22.83 1.93
N VAL A 350 -6.89 -22.02 2.13
CA VAL A 350 -7.12 -21.35 3.42
C VAL A 350 -7.28 -22.34 4.55
N ALA A 351 -7.90 -23.51 4.30
CA ALA A 351 -8.02 -24.58 5.31
C ALA A 351 -6.65 -25.05 5.79
N ASP A 352 -5.68 -25.23 4.87
CA ASP A 352 -4.32 -25.66 5.22
C ASP A 352 -3.60 -24.61 6.08
N VAL A 353 -3.77 -23.34 5.75
CA VAL A 353 -3.19 -22.23 6.53
C VAL A 353 -3.81 -22.14 7.93
N LEU A 354 -5.13 -22.36 8.06
CA LEU A 354 -5.81 -22.36 9.35
C LEU A 354 -5.41 -23.56 10.22
N ALA A 355 -5.08 -24.71 9.59
CA ALA A 355 -4.65 -25.92 10.30
C ALA A 355 -3.22 -25.77 10.88
N ASP A 356 -2.32 -25.08 10.21
CA ASP A 356 -0.94 -24.84 10.66
C ASP A 356 -0.48 -23.41 10.38
N PRO A 357 -0.96 -22.44 11.14
CA PRO A 357 -0.65 -21.02 10.91
C PRO A 357 0.84 -20.68 10.98
N ALA A 358 1.60 -21.40 11.83
CA ALA A 358 3.02 -21.11 12.05
C ALA A 358 3.87 -21.41 10.82
N ARG A 359 3.51 -22.44 10.06
CA ARG A 359 4.19 -22.84 8.83
C ARG A 359 4.14 -21.75 7.75
N PHE A 360 3.03 -21.01 7.69
CA PHE A 360 2.77 -20.06 6.61
C PHE A 360 3.07 -18.60 7.00
N GLU A 361 3.40 -18.32 8.25
CA GLU A 361 3.70 -16.97 8.70
C GLU A 361 4.84 -16.35 7.90
N GLY A 362 4.58 -15.17 7.32
CA GLY A 362 5.54 -14.44 6.49
C GLY A 362 5.60 -14.90 5.02
N ALA A 363 4.91 -15.98 4.64
CA ALA A 363 4.84 -16.42 3.26
C ALA A 363 4.20 -15.36 2.37
N THR A 364 4.76 -15.17 1.18
CA THR A 364 4.25 -14.20 0.19
C THR A 364 3.40 -14.90 -0.86
N LEU A 365 2.41 -14.16 -1.37
CA LEU A 365 1.45 -14.66 -2.35
C LEU A 365 0.95 -13.53 -3.25
N ALA A 366 0.26 -13.88 -4.33
CA ALA A 366 -0.51 -12.91 -5.11
C ALA A 366 -1.64 -12.31 -4.25
N ASP A 367 -2.15 -11.15 -4.66
CA ASP A 367 -3.35 -10.60 -4.03
C ASP A 367 -4.53 -11.57 -4.16
N PRO A 368 -5.26 -11.89 -3.08
CA PRO A 368 -6.33 -12.85 -3.15
C PRO A 368 -7.46 -12.52 -4.15
N LEU A 369 -7.70 -11.23 -4.42
CA LEU A 369 -8.75 -10.79 -5.34
C LEU A 369 -8.24 -10.55 -6.76
N ALA A 370 -7.07 -9.92 -6.89
CA ALA A 370 -6.50 -9.56 -8.19
C ALA A 370 -5.71 -10.70 -8.84
N GLY A 371 -5.34 -11.73 -8.08
CA GLY A 371 -4.66 -12.93 -8.58
C GLY A 371 -3.25 -12.68 -9.13
N THR A 372 -2.67 -13.71 -9.77
CA THR A 372 -1.33 -13.66 -10.36
C THR A 372 -1.23 -12.75 -11.59
N GLU A 373 -2.33 -12.47 -12.26
CA GLU A 373 -2.36 -11.54 -13.40
C GLU A 373 -1.99 -10.11 -13.00
N TYR A 374 -2.35 -9.71 -11.78
CA TYR A 374 -1.91 -8.43 -11.22
C TYR A 374 -0.43 -8.46 -10.79
N GLY A 375 0.09 -9.63 -10.47
CA GLY A 375 1.48 -9.87 -10.11
C GLY A 375 1.64 -10.69 -8.84
N ARG A 376 2.80 -11.31 -8.71
CA ARG A 376 3.22 -12.06 -7.52
C ARG A 376 3.78 -11.14 -6.43
N CYS A 377 3.98 -11.65 -5.22
CA CYS A 377 4.48 -10.91 -4.04
C CYS A 377 3.63 -9.68 -3.72
N LYS A 378 2.31 -9.76 -3.93
CA LYS A 378 1.36 -8.67 -3.67
C LYS A 378 0.67 -8.77 -2.34
N ALA A 379 0.85 -9.87 -1.63
CA ALA A 379 0.30 -10.08 -0.30
C ALA A 379 1.23 -10.94 0.56
N ARG A 380 0.99 -10.96 1.87
CA ARG A 380 1.76 -11.73 2.85
C ARG A 380 0.84 -12.27 3.93
N ILE A 381 1.10 -13.52 4.34
CA ILE A 381 0.49 -14.10 5.54
C ILE A 381 1.08 -13.42 6.77
N MET A 382 0.21 -12.97 7.64
CA MET A 382 0.54 -12.34 8.92
C MET A 382 -0.15 -13.10 10.05
N ARG A 383 0.49 -13.13 11.23
CA ARG A 383 -0.07 -13.76 12.42
C ARG A 383 -0.08 -12.78 13.58
N ARG A 384 -1.18 -12.73 14.32
CA ARG A 384 -1.28 -11.96 15.56
C ARG A 384 -0.76 -12.77 16.74
N GLY A 385 -0.48 -12.11 17.86
CA GLY A 385 -0.02 -12.76 19.07
C GLY A 385 -1.02 -13.75 19.68
N ASP A 386 -2.31 -13.63 19.37
CA ASP A 386 -3.38 -14.56 19.74
C ASP A 386 -3.46 -15.79 18.82
N GLY A 387 -2.60 -15.89 17.82
CA GLY A 387 -2.58 -16.97 16.83
C GLY A 387 -3.45 -16.74 15.60
N THR A 388 -4.28 -15.70 15.57
CA THR A 388 -5.14 -15.37 14.43
C THR A 388 -4.30 -15.03 13.20
N VAL A 389 -4.70 -15.59 12.05
CA VAL A 389 -4.01 -15.40 10.76
C VAL A 389 -4.81 -14.48 9.87
N TRP A 390 -4.12 -13.63 9.17
CA TRP A 390 -4.68 -12.73 8.19
C TRP A 390 -3.70 -12.48 7.05
N ILE A 391 -4.19 -12.03 5.90
CA ILE A 391 -3.35 -11.65 4.77
C ILE A 391 -3.30 -10.13 4.69
N ASN A 392 -2.08 -9.59 4.67
CA ASN A 392 -1.86 -8.18 4.33
C ASN A 392 -1.57 -8.09 2.84
N SER A 393 -2.44 -7.42 2.10
CA SER A 393 -2.22 -7.14 0.69
C SER A 393 -1.56 -5.78 0.49
N PHE A 394 -0.62 -5.73 -0.42
CA PHE A 394 0.03 -4.51 -0.92
C PHE A 394 -0.57 -4.07 -2.27
N ALA A 395 -1.56 -4.81 -2.76
CA ALA A 395 -2.33 -4.45 -3.94
C ALA A 395 -3.33 -3.33 -3.61
N HIS A 396 -3.89 -2.76 -4.65
CA HIS A 396 -4.84 -1.67 -4.52
C HIS A 396 -6.19 -2.14 -3.97
N GLY A 397 -6.84 -1.31 -3.19
CA GLY A 397 -8.22 -1.42 -2.79
C GLY A 397 -8.45 -2.08 -1.44
N ARG A 398 -8.03 -3.30 -1.18
CA ARG A 398 -8.16 -3.94 0.12
C ARG A 398 -6.81 -4.37 0.66
N THR A 399 -6.50 -3.92 1.85
CA THR A 399 -5.20 -4.20 2.49
C THR A 399 -5.24 -5.41 3.43
N VAL A 400 -6.42 -5.84 3.88
CA VAL A 400 -6.56 -6.92 4.87
C VAL A 400 -7.60 -7.93 4.39
N TYR A 401 -7.22 -9.22 4.43
CA TYR A 401 -8.13 -10.35 4.28
C TYR A 401 -8.07 -11.21 5.54
N GLU A 402 -9.22 -11.50 6.12
CA GLU A 402 -9.37 -12.39 7.26
C GLU A 402 -9.58 -13.82 6.77
N LEU A 403 -8.84 -14.78 7.34
CA LEU A 403 -9.04 -16.21 7.07
C LEU A 403 -10.01 -16.75 8.12
N LYS A 404 -11.14 -17.31 7.66
CA LYS A 404 -12.20 -17.80 8.55
C LYS A 404 -12.65 -19.20 8.16
N SER A 405 -12.98 -20.02 9.16
CA SER A 405 -13.65 -21.30 8.95
C SER A 405 -15.10 -21.08 8.55
N ASP A 406 -15.60 -21.86 7.60
CA ASP A 406 -17.03 -21.98 7.33
C ASP A 406 -17.68 -23.01 8.25
N PHE A 407 -19.01 -23.11 8.22
CA PHE A 407 -19.75 -24.05 9.07
C PHE A 407 -19.31 -25.51 8.88
N ARG A 408 -19.05 -25.95 7.64
CA ARG A 408 -18.65 -27.33 7.36
C ARG A 408 -17.31 -27.66 8.01
N THR A 409 -16.33 -26.78 7.86
CA THR A 409 -15.00 -26.95 8.45
C THR A 409 -15.08 -26.89 9.98
N ALA A 410 -15.81 -25.92 10.51
CA ALA A 410 -16.04 -25.76 11.95
C ALA A 410 -16.73 -27.00 12.57
N LYS A 411 -17.75 -27.54 11.91
CA LYS A 411 -18.44 -28.76 12.33
C LYS A 411 -17.48 -29.96 12.34
N THR A 412 -16.75 -30.18 11.27
CA THR A 412 -15.77 -31.28 11.17
C THR A 412 -14.69 -31.19 12.26
N GLU A 413 -14.19 -29.98 12.51
CA GLU A 413 -13.19 -29.75 13.55
C GLU A 413 -13.75 -30.01 14.95
N LEU A 414 -14.95 -29.50 15.24
CA LEU A 414 -15.63 -29.73 16.51
C LEU A 414 -15.94 -31.21 16.72
N GLU A 415 -16.33 -31.94 15.68
CA GLU A 415 -16.60 -33.38 15.74
C GLU A 415 -15.36 -34.24 15.96
N LYS A 416 -14.16 -33.75 15.57
CA LYS A 416 -12.88 -34.41 15.79
C LYS A 416 -12.21 -34.04 17.12
N ALA A 417 -12.57 -32.92 17.72
CA ALA A 417 -11.97 -32.45 18.96
C ALA A 417 -12.16 -33.48 20.09
N ALA A 418 -11.23 -33.57 21.03
CA ALA A 418 -11.43 -34.36 22.24
C ALA A 418 -12.59 -33.82 23.08
N ASN A 419 -13.28 -34.70 23.85
CA ASN A 419 -14.47 -34.27 24.56
C ASN A 419 -14.22 -33.19 25.61
N ASP A 420 -13.06 -33.17 26.22
CA ASP A 420 -12.59 -32.14 27.17
C ASP A 420 -12.26 -30.83 26.48
N GLU A 421 -11.82 -30.85 25.21
CA GLU A 421 -11.47 -29.68 24.40
C GLU A 421 -12.66 -29.10 23.61
N ALA A 422 -13.73 -29.91 23.42
CA ALA A 422 -14.88 -29.52 22.58
C ALA A 422 -15.57 -28.22 23.02
N PRO A 423 -15.68 -27.87 24.31
CA PRO A 423 -16.28 -26.60 24.73
C PRO A 423 -15.46 -25.39 24.31
N GLU A 424 -14.16 -25.45 24.46
CA GLU A 424 -13.22 -24.39 24.07
C GLU A 424 -13.13 -24.28 22.55
N THR A 425 -13.11 -25.42 21.85
CA THR A 425 -13.17 -25.49 20.37
C THR A 425 -14.46 -24.84 19.85
N PHE A 426 -15.61 -25.14 20.44
CA PHE A 426 -16.89 -24.49 20.10
C PHE A 426 -16.79 -22.96 20.26
N VAL A 427 -16.30 -22.49 21.40
CA VAL A 427 -16.18 -21.04 21.67
C VAL A 427 -15.25 -20.38 20.66
N ARG A 428 -14.08 -20.98 20.38
CA ARG A 428 -13.14 -20.47 19.40
C ARG A 428 -13.75 -20.39 18.00
N LEU A 429 -14.38 -21.47 17.53
CA LEU A 429 -15.01 -21.53 16.21
C LEU A 429 -16.17 -20.53 16.08
N ALA A 430 -16.98 -20.36 17.11
CA ALA A 430 -18.08 -19.40 17.15
C ALA A 430 -17.59 -17.92 17.20
N LEU A 431 -16.34 -17.66 17.62
CA LEU A 431 -15.73 -16.33 17.61
C LEU A 431 -15.02 -16.03 16.29
N THR A 432 -14.30 -17.00 15.74
CA THR A 432 -13.38 -16.77 14.63
C THR A 432 -13.94 -17.22 13.27
N GLY A 433 -15.01 -18.02 13.25
CA GLY A 433 -15.64 -18.51 12.02
C GLY A 433 -16.52 -17.46 11.33
N ASP A 434 -16.79 -17.69 10.06
CA ASP A 434 -17.82 -16.98 9.27
C ASP A 434 -19.15 -17.74 9.37
N LEU A 435 -19.80 -17.64 10.52
CA LEU A 435 -20.94 -18.45 10.91
C LEU A 435 -22.18 -17.58 11.16
N GLY A 436 -23.33 -18.03 10.66
CA GLY A 436 -24.63 -17.48 11.00
C GLY A 436 -25.08 -17.90 12.39
N GLU A 437 -26.10 -17.25 12.92
CA GLU A 437 -26.66 -17.57 14.25
C GLU A 437 -27.16 -19.02 14.34
N ASP A 438 -27.85 -19.51 13.31
CA ASP A 438 -28.31 -20.89 13.21
C ASP A 438 -27.16 -21.90 13.19
N GLU A 439 -26.07 -21.56 12.46
CA GLU A 439 -24.87 -22.39 12.37
C GLU A 439 -24.15 -22.47 13.74
N VAL A 440 -24.06 -21.35 14.46
CA VAL A 440 -23.54 -21.31 15.84
C VAL A 440 -24.41 -22.14 16.78
N GLU A 441 -25.74 -22.09 16.63
CA GLU A 441 -26.66 -22.92 17.41
C GLU A 441 -26.43 -24.40 17.14
N GLU A 442 -26.25 -24.81 15.88
CA GLU A 442 -25.96 -26.21 15.54
C GLU A 442 -24.63 -26.67 16.15
N LEU A 443 -23.55 -25.86 16.06
CA LEU A 443 -22.29 -26.18 16.73
C LEU A 443 -22.45 -26.31 18.25
N ARG A 444 -23.23 -25.44 18.89
CA ARG A 444 -23.57 -25.53 20.31
C ARG A 444 -24.25 -26.85 20.64
N ASN A 445 -25.21 -27.28 19.80
CA ASN A 445 -25.89 -28.53 19.96
C ASN A 445 -24.97 -29.74 19.83
N ILE A 446 -23.98 -29.68 18.92
CA ILE A 446 -22.96 -30.71 18.77
C ILE A 446 -22.08 -30.75 20.03
N ALA A 447 -21.55 -29.60 20.49
CA ALA A 447 -20.74 -29.53 21.69
C ALA A 447 -21.48 -30.08 22.93
N HIS A 448 -22.77 -29.71 23.10
CA HIS A 448 -23.62 -30.21 24.17
C HIS A 448 -23.77 -31.75 24.13
N ARG A 449 -24.10 -32.32 22.96
CA ARG A 449 -24.27 -33.79 22.80
C ARG A 449 -22.99 -34.56 23.11
N ARG A 450 -21.86 -34.02 22.72
CA ARG A 450 -20.54 -34.68 22.91
C ARG A 450 -20.05 -34.64 24.35
N THR A 451 -20.29 -33.53 25.04
CA THR A 451 -19.68 -33.27 26.36
C THR A 451 -20.64 -33.43 27.53
N GLY A 452 -21.97 -33.41 27.27
CA GLY A 452 -22.99 -33.34 28.31
C GLY A 452 -23.11 -31.96 29.00
N ILE A 453 -22.27 -31.00 28.65
CA ILE A 453 -22.31 -29.66 29.23
C ILE A 453 -23.57 -28.93 28.81
N ASN A 454 -24.25 -28.30 29.78
CA ASN A 454 -25.49 -27.57 29.53
C ASN A 454 -25.28 -26.43 28.51
N LYS A 455 -26.22 -26.29 27.57
CA LYS A 455 -26.21 -25.23 26.54
C LYS A 455 -26.01 -23.82 27.14
N ARG A 456 -26.69 -23.53 28.27
CA ARG A 456 -26.52 -22.24 28.97
C ARG A 456 -25.10 -21.99 29.43
N THR A 457 -24.39 -23.04 29.84
CA THR A 457 -22.97 -22.93 30.22
C THR A 457 -22.08 -22.61 29.00
N LEU A 458 -22.36 -23.25 27.85
CA LEU A 458 -21.67 -22.96 26.59
C LEU A 458 -21.94 -21.51 26.13
N ASP A 459 -23.20 -21.05 26.22
CA ASP A 459 -23.56 -19.67 25.89
C ASP A 459 -22.87 -18.65 26.81
N ASN A 460 -22.76 -18.94 28.10
CA ASN A 460 -22.04 -18.08 29.04
C ASN A 460 -20.54 -18.03 28.74
N LYS A 461 -19.91 -19.15 28.38
CA LYS A 461 -18.54 -19.21 27.95
C LYS A 461 -18.33 -18.35 26.69
N LEU A 462 -19.18 -18.49 25.68
CA LEU A 462 -19.14 -17.72 24.44
C LEU A 462 -19.34 -16.21 24.70
N LYS A 463 -20.32 -15.86 25.52
CA LYS A 463 -20.55 -14.45 25.92
C LYS A 463 -19.34 -13.83 26.61
N SER A 464 -18.76 -14.55 27.57
CA SER A 464 -17.55 -14.10 28.29
C SER A 464 -16.36 -13.95 27.36
N ALA A 465 -16.21 -14.84 26.38
CA ALA A 465 -15.16 -14.78 25.38
C ALA A 465 -15.36 -13.59 24.42
N ARG A 466 -16.59 -13.32 23.96
CA ARG A 466 -16.94 -12.12 23.15
C ARG A 466 -16.62 -10.83 23.91
N GLN A 467 -16.95 -10.76 25.19
CA GLN A 467 -16.66 -9.57 26.02
C GLN A 467 -15.14 -9.35 26.16
N ARG A 468 -14.37 -10.43 26.40
CA ARG A 468 -12.89 -10.34 26.47
C ARG A 468 -12.30 -9.88 25.16
N ALA A 469 -12.73 -10.43 24.02
CA ALA A 469 -12.28 -10.03 22.70
C ALA A 469 -12.58 -8.55 22.41
N ALA A 470 -13.79 -8.07 22.70
CA ALA A 470 -14.17 -6.67 22.54
C ALA A 470 -13.37 -5.72 23.44
N SER A 471 -13.11 -6.13 24.69
CA SER A 471 -12.28 -5.34 25.61
C SER A 471 -10.83 -5.23 25.15
N GLU A 472 -10.27 -6.32 24.64
CA GLU A 472 -8.92 -6.37 24.13
C GLU A 472 -8.79 -5.51 22.86
N GLU A 473 -9.75 -5.59 21.94
CA GLU A 473 -9.79 -4.74 20.74
C GLU A 473 -9.88 -3.25 21.12
N ALA A 474 -10.76 -2.92 22.07
CA ALA A 474 -10.88 -1.54 22.58
C ALA A 474 -9.56 -1.04 23.20
N ARG A 475 -8.84 -1.92 23.93
CA ARG A 475 -7.53 -1.62 24.50
C ARG A 475 -6.51 -1.35 23.40
N GLN A 476 -6.41 -2.23 22.39
CA GLN A 476 -5.47 -2.07 21.27
C GLN A 476 -5.76 -0.80 20.46
N VAL A 477 -7.02 -0.48 20.23
CA VAL A 477 -7.42 0.78 19.58
C VAL A 477 -7.01 1.98 20.42
N ALA A 478 -7.17 1.91 21.75
CA ALA A 478 -6.76 2.97 22.66
C ALA A 478 -5.22 3.14 22.69
N GLU A 479 -4.48 2.03 22.71
CA GLU A 479 -3.01 2.03 22.66
C GLU A 479 -2.49 2.59 21.34
N ARG A 480 -3.04 2.18 20.19
CA ARG A 480 -2.72 2.77 18.87
C ARG A 480 -3.01 4.26 18.82
N ARG A 481 -4.17 4.68 19.31
CA ARG A 481 -4.52 6.11 19.41
C ARG A 481 -3.58 6.88 20.35
N THR A 482 -3.06 6.23 21.38
CA THR A 482 -2.08 6.82 22.29
C THR A 482 -0.70 6.88 21.65
N ALA A 483 -0.27 5.86 20.93
CA ALA A 483 0.98 5.84 20.17
C ALA A 483 0.96 6.87 19.02
N GLU A 484 -0.15 6.99 18.29
CA GLU A 484 -0.37 8.05 17.29
C GLU A 484 -0.45 9.46 17.90
N ARG A 485 -0.73 9.54 19.21
CA ARG A 485 -0.80 10.79 19.99
C ARG A 485 0.51 11.19 20.66
N GLN A 486 1.57 10.44 20.53
CA GLN A 486 2.93 10.91 20.85
C GLN A 486 3.37 11.92 19.81
N ASP A 487 2.57 12.98 19.70
CA ASP A 487 2.91 14.17 18.96
C ASP A 487 4.05 14.85 19.74
N PRO A 488 5.23 15.05 19.14
CA PRO A 488 6.35 15.70 19.80
C PRO A 488 6.09 17.19 20.11
N ARG A 489 4.94 17.69 19.68
CA ARG A 489 4.54 19.08 19.98
C ARG A 489 4.19 19.22 21.47
N PRO A 490 4.62 20.31 22.12
CA PRO A 490 4.34 20.54 23.51
C PRO A 490 2.82 20.58 23.77
N GLN A 491 2.39 19.83 24.77
CA GLN A 491 0.99 19.83 25.19
C GLN A 491 0.77 20.99 26.14
N LEU A 492 -0.20 21.83 25.83
CA LEU A 492 -0.62 22.93 26.67
C LEU A 492 -1.89 22.54 27.44
N PRO A 493 -1.96 22.76 28.74
CA PRO A 493 -3.19 22.52 29.50
C PRO A 493 -4.30 23.44 28.99
N VAL A 494 -5.49 22.90 28.80
CA VAL A 494 -6.68 23.70 28.49
C VAL A 494 -7.26 24.21 29.78
N PRO A 495 -7.46 25.53 29.94
CA PRO A 495 -8.06 26.09 31.15
C PRO A 495 -9.50 25.60 31.31
N LEU A 496 -9.85 25.16 32.50
CA LEU A 496 -11.19 24.71 32.86
C LEU A 496 -12.04 25.81 33.48
N SER A 497 -11.39 26.93 33.83
CA SER A 497 -12.03 28.12 34.43
C SER A 497 -11.37 29.40 33.95
N ASP A 498 -12.05 30.52 34.08
CA ASP A 498 -11.52 31.84 33.71
C ASP A 498 -10.25 32.22 34.48
N ALA A 499 -10.07 31.70 35.71
CA ALA A 499 -8.89 31.94 36.53
C ALA A 499 -7.61 31.27 35.98
N GLU A 500 -7.75 30.25 35.12
CA GLU A 500 -6.62 29.48 34.54
C GLU A 500 -6.15 30.02 33.18
N TRP A 501 -6.84 31.03 32.64
CA TRP A 501 -6.47 31.59 31.32
C TRP A 501 -5.11 32.28 31.32
N LEU A 502 -4.79 33.05 32.36
CA LEU A 502 -3.53 33.78 32.43
C LEU A 502 -2.31 32.84 32.50
N PRO A 503 -2.28 31.82 33.38
CA PRO A 503 -1.21 30.79 33.35
C PRO A 503 -1.10 30.05 32.04
N THR A 504 -2.23 29.73 31.39
CA THR A 504 -2.25 29.05 30.10
C THR A 504 -1.67 29.94 28.99
N MET A 505 -2.02 31.20 28.92
CA MET A 505 -1.44 32.17 27.98
C MET A 505 0.05 32.37 28.21
N GLN A 506 0.52 32.37 29.45
CA GLN A 506 1.95 32.41 29.76
C GLN A 506 2.66 31.14 29.25
N ALA A 507 2.10 29.94 29.48
CA ALA A 507 2.63 28.71 28.97
C ALA A 507 2.67 28.65 27.42
N VAL A 508 1.66 29.21 26.75
CA VAL A 508 1.65 29.36 25.27
C VAL A 508 2.78 30.27 24.82
N ASN A 509 2.94 31.42 25.46
CA ASN A 509 4.00 32.38 25.13
C ASN A 509 5.40 31.80 25.36
N ASP A 510 5.59 31.04 26.44
CA ASP A 510 6.86 30.34 26.74
C ASP A 510 7.20 29.26 25.69
N VAL A 511 6.18 28.54 25.20
CA VAL A 511 6.35 27.55 24.13
C VAL A 511 6.67 28.22 22.80
N LEU A 512 5.95 29.28 22.45
CA LEU A 512 6.20 30.09 21.25
C LEU A 512 7.58 30.73 21.30
N GLY A 513 7.96 31.30 22.44
CA GLY A 513 9.29 31.90 22.64
C GLY A 513 10.44 30.92 22.48
N ARG A 514 10.27 29.67 22.95
CA ARG A 514 11.29 28.62 22.81
C ARG A 514 11.42 28.10 21.39
N ASN A 515 10.29 27.96 20.67
CA ASN A 515 10.26 27.43 19.31
C ASN A 515 10.55 28.49 18.23
N CYS A 516 10.35 29.76 18.54
CA CYS A 516 10.62 30.88 17.62
C CYS A 516 11.93 31.64 17.93
N ALA A 517 12.78 31.10 18.80
CA ALA A 517 14.05 31.75 19.20
C ALA A 517 15.08 31.86 18.01
N THR A 518 14.83 31.22 16.91
CA THR A 518 15.69 31.24 15.70
C THR A 518 15.18 32.17 14.59
N GLU A 519 13.92 32.67 14.68
CA GLU A 519 13.40 33.66 13.72
C GLU A 519 12.64 34.76 14.47
N PRO A 520 12.91 36.05 14.19
CA PRO A 520 12.13 37.13 14.82
C PRO A 520 10.67 37.02 14.33
N PRO A 521 9.69 37.12 15.23
CA PRO A 521 8.28 37.09 14.86
C PRO A 521 7.99 38.27 13.93
N THR A 522 7.70 37.97 12.66
CA THR A 522 7.05 38.97 11.82
C THR A 522 5.72 39.32 12.48
N ARG A 523 5.50 40.62 12.66
CA ARG A 523 4.30 41.18 13.29
C ARG A 523 3.05 40.83 12.49
N ASN A 524 2.47 39.68 12.75
CA ASN A 524 1.09 39.34 12.38
C ASN A 524 0.61 38.28 13.36
N VAL A 525 0.17 38.75 14.54
CA VAL A 525 -0.39 37.92 15.62
C VAL A 525 -1.78 37.38 15.25
N ASP A 526 -2.35 37.79 14.11
CA ASP A 526 -3.74 37.53 13.74
C ASP A 526 -4.00 36.14 13.19
N HIS A 527 -2.99 35.25 13.08
CA HIS A 527 -3.13 33.92 12.47
C HIS A 527 -2.52 32.75 13.27
N CYS A 528 -2.35 32.91 14.58
CA CYS A 528 -2.08 31.74 15.43
C CYS A 528 -3.36 30.92 15.65
N VAL A 529 -3.70 30.04 14.74
CA VAL A 529 -4.68 28.97 14.97
C VAL A 529 -4.03 27.91 15.84
N ALA A 530 -4.12 28.09 17.16
CA ALA A 530 -3.82 27.02 18.10
C ALA A 530 -4.91 25.94 17.95
N LEU A 531 -4.58 24.77 17.42
CA LEU A 531 -5.46 23.61 17.44
C LEU A 531 -5.50 23.06 18.87
N VAL A 532 -6.38 23.63 19.71
CA VAL A 532 -6.63 23.13 21.06
C VAL A 532 -7.54 21.89 20.94
N ARG A 533 -6.99 20.71 21.16
CA ARG A 533 -7.76 19.48 21.29
C ARG A 533 -8.28 19.37 22.73
N ALA A 534 -9.44 19.93 23.00
CA ALA A 534 -10.09 19.78 24.30
C ALA A 534 -10.75 18.39 24.44
N ARG A 535 -10.46 17.69 25.53
CA ARG A 535 -11.03 16.38 25.90
C ARG A 535 -12.39 16.52 26.61
N ARG A 536 -13.27 17.29 26.32
CA ARG A 536 -14.63 17.64 26.82
C ARG A 536 -14.73 19.15 26.97
N VAL A 537 -15.25 19.77 25.93
CA VAL A 537 -15.79 21.12 26.06
C VAL A 537 -17.30 20.97 26.04
N PRO A 538 -18.04 21.44 27.04
CA PRO A 538 -19.50 21.40 27.05
C PRO A 538 -20.16 22.26 25.96
N SER A 539 -19.47 23.20 25.33
CA SER A 539 -19.94 23.90 24.14
C SER A 539 -18.82 24.57 23.35
N LEU A 540 -18.86 24.41 22.03
CA LEU A 540 -17.96 25.05 21.06
C LEU A 540 -18.19 26.61 20.94
N HIS A 541 -19.15 27.17 21.69
CA HIS A 541 -19.55 28.58 21.56
C HIS A 541 -18.53 29.58 22.09
N PHE A 542 -17.54 29.14 22.87
CA PHE A 542 -16.52 30.05 23.41
C PHE A 542 -15.39 30.39 22.43
N LEU A 543 -15.22 29.64 21.36
CA LEU A 543 -14.13 29.86 20.38
C LEU A 543 -14.52 30.78 19.22
N THR A 544 -15.76 31.24 19.16
CA THR A 544 -16.27 32.12 18.09
C THR A 544 -16.62 33.53 18.53
N ARG A 545 -16.33 33.93 19.76
CA ARG A 545 -16.41 35.35 20.09
C ARG A 545 -15.25 36.08 19.41
N LYS A 546 -15.57 36.69 18.29
CA LYS A 546 -14.81 37.73 17.64
C LYS A 546 -14.32 38.75 18.68
N ALA A 547 -13.05 39.07 18.60
CA ALA A 547 -12.54 40.35 19.05
C ALA A 547 -13.03 41.43 18.04
N ASP A 548 -14.34 41.64 17.98
CA ASP A 548 -14.95 42.80 17.36
C ASP A 548 -15.66 43.52 18.52
N ASP A 549 -15.01 44.49 19.07
CA ASP A 549 -15.53 45.68 19.70
C ASP A 549 -14.47 46.27 20.65
N ASP A 550 -13.49 46.92 20.07
CA ASP A 550 -12.83 48.06 20.73
C ASP A 550 -12.27 49.00 19.65
N THR A 551 -13.19 49.60 18.87
CA THR A 551 -12.93 50.90 18.25
C THR A 551 -14.03 51.83 18.72
N GLY A 552 -13.83 52.43 19.86
CA GLY A 552 -14.72 53.42 20.42
C GLY A 552 -14.04 54.26 21.45
N SER A 553 -13.50 55.37 21.01
CA SER A 553 -12.94 56.53 21.71
C SER A 553 -11.51 56.47 22.16
#